data_9627bc3c1fbd6052e979532afeca9289
#
_entry.id   9627bc3c1fbd6052e979532afeca9289
#
_cell.length_a   1.000
_cell.length_b   1.000
_cell.length_c   1.000
_cell.angle_alpha   90.00
_cell.angle_beta   90.00
_cell.angle_gamma   90.00
#
_symmetry.space_group_name_H-M   'P 1'
#
loop_
_entity.id
_entity.type
_entity.pdbx_description
1 polymer ?
#
loop_
_entity_poly.entity_id
_entity_poly.type
_entity_poly.pdbx_seq_one_letter_code
_entity_poly.pdbx_strand_id
1 'polypeptide(L)'
;MMKLKQYTMEEMIEIVTDELKTDPELDINKVGSDSLKIEIKGTERSCVVYLGNLLKEVNSGGKISASMKIFLEPFRALRNIEEMEKNINSWDFVKDKVIFVPQQKDYGSKGIVEGTDIEMKKDLIKRPFINDIILVGVVDHPGYMMYITKETAKKWGKTDVEIEEQMGKNLLIHKTKYTTEYIDGVLHIMAAGPGVLSTFLIQPKKLRDIADENGLMGKELVGVMPFRDLIMLADASMNKIIKLWTIAQNMISNKYMAYPISDKPFMIDKDGVVGHVKNDDLP
;
A
#
# COMPACT_ATOMS: atom_id res chain seq x y z
N MET A 1 -10.80 -21.46 -23.89
CA MET A 1 -10.58 -20.61 -22.72
C MET A 1 -11.25 -21.27 -21.52
N MET A 2 -10.47 -21.74 -20.55
CA MET A 2 -11.05 -22.19 -19.27
C MET A 2 -11.64 -20.97 -18.56
N LYS A 3 -12.93 -21.00 -18.22
CA LYS A 3 -13.52 -19.98 -17.35
C LYS A 3 -12.88 -20.11 -15.97
N LEU A 4 -12.21 -19.05 -15.49
CA LEU A 4 -11.75 -18.99 -14.12
C LEU A 4 -12.97 -19.12 -13.19
N LYS A 5 -12.84 -19.96 -12.15
CA LYS A 5 -13.87 -20.07 -11.12
C LYS A 5 -13.99 -18.70 -10.42
N GLN A 6 -15.17 -18.13 -10.39
CA GLN A 6 -15.49 -16.93 -9.62
C GLN A 6 -16.01 -17.37 -8.25
N TYR A 7 -15.47 -16.80 -7.20
CA TYR A 7 -15.89 -17.07 -5.82
C TYR A 7 -16.86 -15.97 -5.36
N THR A 8 -17.83 -16.35 -4.55
CA THR A 8 -18.68 -15.41 -3.82
C THR A 8 -18.00 -14.98 -2.50
N MET A 9 -18.54 -13.97 -1.84
CA MET A 9 -18.05 -13.56 -0.54
C MET A 9 -18.31 -14.64 0.53
N GLU A 10 -19.46 -15.31 0.46
CA GLU A 10 -19.79 -16.42 1.35
C GLU A 10 -18.80 -17.58 1.23
N GLU A 11 -18.51 -18.02 -0.02
CA GLU A 11 -17.49 -19.06 -0.26
C GLU A 11 -16.11 -18.61 0.27
N MET A 12 -15.73 -17.34 0.11
CA MET A 12 -14.46 -16.83 0.61
C MET A 12 -14.41 -16.81 2.14
N ILE A 13 -15.49 -16.38 2.81
CA ILE A 13 -15.62 -16.45 4.27
C ILE A 13 -15.44 -17.89 4.77
N GLU A 14 -16.11 -18.86 4.15
CA GLU A 14 -16.01 -20.27 4.50
C GLU A 14 -14.57 -20.79 4.37
N ILE A 15 -13.95 -20.56 3.20
CA ILE A 15 -12.56 -20.98 2.93
C ILE A 15 -11.58 -20.40 3.95
N VAL A 16 -11.67 -19.09 4.23
CA VAL A 16 -10.77 -18.43 5.19
C VAL A 16 -11.02 -18.94 6.62
N THR A 17 -12.28 -19.14 6.97
CA THR A 17 -12.67 -19.67 8.29
C THR A 17 -12.13 -21.09 8.49
N ASP A 18 -12.26 -21.95 7.50
CA ASP A 18 -11.79 -23.32 7.57
C ASP A 18 -10.26 -23.40 7.68
N GLU A 19 -9.54 -22.56 6.93
CA GLU A 19 -8.08 -22.48 7.04
C GLU A 19 -7.65 -21.99 8.43
N LEU A 20 -8.28 -20.95 8.96
CA LEU A 20 -7.95 -20.38 10.28
C LEU A 20 -8.33 -21.31 11.44
N LYS A 21 -9.41 -22.10 11.31
CA LYS A 21 -9.82 -23.09 12.32
C LYS A 21 -8.82 -24.22 12.48
N THR A 22 -7.91 -24.42 11.54
CA THR A 22 -6.81 -25.37 11.70
C THR A 22 -5.88 -24.99 12.85
N ASP A 23 -5.95 -23.73 13.30
CA ASP A 23 -5.22 -23.19 14.41
C ASP A 23 -6.05 -23.24 15.70
N PRO A 24 -5.70 -24.12 16.68
CA PRO A 24 -6.49 -24.32 17.88
C PRO A 24 -6.49 -23.10 18.84
N GLU A 25 -5.57 -22.15 18.66
CA GLU A 25 -5.45 -20.96 19.49
C GLU A 25 -6.33 -19.79 19.02
N LEU A 26 -6.99 -19.93 17.88
CA LEU A 26 -7.84 -18.88 17.33
C LEU A 26 -9.33 -19.17 17.54
N ASP A 27 -10.08 -18.14 17.85
CA ASP A 27 -11.54 -18.10 17.73
C ASP A 27 -11.90 -17.17 16.55
N ILE A 28 -12.77 -17.67 15.66
CA ILE A 28 -13.14 -16.96 14.44
C ILE A 28 -14.65 -16.78 14.41
N ASN A 29 -15.07 -15.52 14.34
CA ASN A 29 -16.47 -15.13 14.32
C ASN A 29 -16.75 -14.23 13.11
N LYS A 30 -17.83 -14.52 12.37
CA LYS A 30 -18.33 -13.63 11.33
C LYS A 30 -18.95 -12.40 11.99
N VAL A 31 -18.52 -11.20 11.62
CA VAL A 31 -19.00 -9.94 12.21
C VAL A 31 -19.66 -9.01 11.18
N GLY A 32 -19.53 -9.29 9.91
CA GLY A 32 -20.15 -8.54 8.82
C GLY A 32 -20.40 -9.40 7.60
N SER A 33 -20.88 -8.79 6.51
CA SER A 33 -21.11 -9.48 5.23
C SER A 33 -19.82 -9.92 4.56
N ASP A 34 -18.69 -9.26 4.85
CA ASP A 34 -17.38 -9.41 4.22
C ASP A 34 -16.24 -9.47 5.21
N SER A 35 -16.53 -9.65 6.50
CA SER A 35 -15.53 -9.55 7.56
C SER A 35 -15.64 -10.64 8.62
N LEU A 36 -14.46 -11.01 9.14
CA LEU A 36 -14.28 -11.95 10.24
C LEU A 36 -13.59 -11.26 11.40
N LYS A 37 -14.02 -11.53 12.63
CA LYS A 37 -13.28 -11.23 13.84
C LYS A 37 -12.44 -12.45 14.21
N ILE A 38 -11.15 -12.25 14.37
CA ILE A 38 -10.19 -13.27 14.79
C ILE A 38 -9.74 -12.89 16.20
N GLU A 39 -9.88 -13.80 17.14
CA GLU A 39 -9.53 -13.62 18.56
C GLU A 39 -8.50 -14.66 18.96
N ILE A 40 -7.50 -14.26 19.73
CA ILE A 40 -6.52 -15.20 20.30
C ILE A 40 -7.07 -15.69 21.64
N LYS A 41 -7.35 -16.99 21.75
CA LYS A 41 -7.91 -17.61 22.96
C LYS A 41 -7.10 -17.31 24.21
N GLY A 42 -7.80 -16.98 25.29
CA GLY A 42 -7.17 -16.67 26.56
C GLY A 42 -6.52 -15.29 26.65
N THR A 43 -6.74 -14.43 25.65
CA THR A 43 -6.27 -13.02 25.64
C THR A 43 -7.42 -12.08 25.30
N GLU A 44 -7.26 -10.78 25.54
CA GLU A 44 -8.20 -9.72 25.08
C GLU A 44 -7.91 -9.29 23.63
N ARG A 45 -7.07 -10.02 22.91
CA ARG A 45 -6.59 -9.62 21.60
C ARG A 45 -7.51 -10.10 20.50
N SER A 46 -7.93 -9.17 19.68
CA SER A 46 -8.72 -9.46 18.50
C SER A 46 -8.41 -8.49 17.37
N CYS A 47 -8.68 -8.93 16.14
CA CYS A 47 -8.67 -8.06 14.98
C CYS A 47 -9.86 -8.38 14.07
N VAL A 48 -10.28 -7.40 13.28
CA VAL A 48 -11.27 -7.58 12.23
C VAL A 48 -10.57 -7.60 10.89
N VAL A 49 -10.86 -8.61 10.09
CA VAL A 49 -10.30 -8.77 8.75
C VAL A 49 -11.39 -8.64 7.70
N TYR A 50 -11.11 -7.84 6.69
CA TYR A 50 -11.99 -7.63 5.55
C TYR A 50 -11.51 -8.46 4.36
N LEU A 51 -12.39 -9.31 3.83
CA LEU A 51 -12.05 -10.28 2.78
C LEU A 51 -12.22 -9.74 1.36
N GLY A 52 -12.73 -8.51 1.21
CA GLY A 52 -13.00 -7.92 -0.09
C GLY A 52 -11.78 -7.86 -1.03
N ASN A 53 -10.59 -7.58 -0.48
CA ASN A 53 -9.37 -7.53 -1.27
C ASN A 53 -8.90 -8.93 -1.69
N LEU A 54 -8.97 -9.90 -0.78
CA LEU A 54 -8.64 -11.29 -1.09
C LEU A 54 -9.57 -11.86 -2.17
N LEU A 55 -10.88 -11.60 -2.05
CA LEU A 55 -11.87 -12.01 -3.03
C LEU A 55 -11.57 -11.43 -4.42
N LYS A 56 -11.25 -10.13 -4.48
CA LYS A 56 -10.90 -9.46 -5.75
C LYS A 56 -9.66 -10.07 -6.38
N GLU A 57 -8.61 -10.30 -5.60
CA GLU A 57 -7.35 -10.88 -6.07
C GLU A 57 -7.58 -12.28 -6.65
N VAL A 58 -8.29 -13.14 -5.93
CA VAL A 58 -8.59 -14.51 -6.37
C VAL A 58 -9.46 -14.50 -7.63
N ASN A 59 -10.49 -13.64 -7.70
CA ASN A 59 -11.38 -13.53 -8.84
C ASN A 59 -10.70 -12.88 -10.07
N SER A 60 -9.59 -12.18 -9.87
CA SER A 60 -8.75 -11.65 -10.95
C SER A 60 -7.73 -12.66 -11.49
N GLY A 61 -7.75 -13.90 -10.99
CA GLY A 61 -6.88 -14.98 -11.47
C GLY A 61 -5.74 -15.37 -10.53
N GLY A 62 -5.69 -14.78 -9.32
CA GLY A 62 -4.78 -15.20 -8.26
C GLY A 62 -5.04 -16.65 -7.83
N LYS A 63 -3.96 -17.40 -7.57
CA LYS A 63 -4.11 -18.75 -7.00
C LYS A 63 -4.56 -18.62 -5.53
N ILE A 64 -5.72 -19.18 -5.21
CA ILE A 64 -6.33 -19.06 -3.88
C ILE A 64 -5.36 -19.41 -2.74
N SER A 65 -4.60 -20.51 -2.86
CA SER A 65 -3.63 -20.92 -1.84
C SER A 65 -2.47 -19.95 -1.64
N ALA A 66 -2.02 -19.28 -2.71
CA ALA A 66 -0.95 -18.28 -2.62
C ALA A 66 -1.46 -16.99 -2.03
N SER A 67 -2.62 -16.49 -2.50
CA SER A 67 -3.26 -15.28 -1.97
C SER A 67 -3.67 -15.44 -0.51
N MET A 68 -4.20 -16.60 -0.14
CA MET A 68 -4.50 -16.98 1.26
C MET A 68 -3.27 -16.95 2.15
N LYS A 69 -2.15 -17.55 1.70
CA LYS A 69 -0.91 -17.55 2.46
C LYS A 69 -0.44 -16.15 2.79
N ILE A 70 -0.40 -15.27 1.77
CA ILE A 70 -0.01 -13.86 1.94
C ILE A 70 -0.99 -13.12 2.85
N PHE A 71 -2.29 -13.33 2.64
CA PHE A 71 -3.34 -12.70 3.42
C PHE A 71 -3.31 -13.09 4.91
N LEU A 72 -3.00 -14.36 5.22
CA LEU A 72 -3.00 -14.87 6.59
C LEU A 72 -1.67 -14.68 7.34
N GLU A 73 -0.60 -14.33 6.64
CA GLU A 73 0.72 -14.13 7.25
C GLU A 73 0.73 -13.08 8.37
N PRO A 74 0.07 -11.90 8.24
CA PRO A 74 -0.06 -10.94 9.32
C PRO A 74 -0.75 -11.50 10.58
N PHE A 75 -1.74 -12.38 10.41
CA PHE A 75 -2.47 -12.99 11.55
C PHE A 75 -1.66 -14.05 12.26
N ARG A 76 -0.85 -14.81 11.52
CA ARG A 76 0.12 -15.72 12.12
C ARG A 76 1.20 -14.99 12.92
N ALA A 77 1.54 -13.77 12.47
CA ALA A 77 2.46 -12.89 13.19
C ALA A 77 1.85 -12.27 14.47
N LEU A 78 0.51 -12.21 14.60
CA LEU A 78 -0.17 -11.71 15.81
C LEU A 78 0.20 -12.49 17.09
N ARG A 79 0.66 -13.74 16.96
CA ARG A 79 1.16 -14.54 18.10
C ARG A 79 2.40 -13.95 18.75
N ASN A 80 3.22 -13.26 17.97
CA ASN A 80 4.46 -12.65 18.45
C ASN A 80 4.26 -11.19 18.91
N ILE A 81 2.99 -10.76 19.07
CA ILE A 81 2.66 -9.35 19.38
C ILE A 81 3.28 -8.89 20.69
N GLU A 82 3.43 -9.74 21.73
CA GLU A 82 4.05 -9.29 22.99
C GLU A 82 5.51 -8.88 22.80
N GLU A 83 6.24 -9.67 22.06
CA GLU A 83 7.62 -9.33 21.71
C GLU A 83 7.66 -8.13 20.77
N MET A 84 6.70 -8.05 19.85
CA MET A 84 6.55 -6.93 18.94
C MET A 84 6.13 -5.65 19.66
N GLU A 85 5.14 -5.67 20.55
CA GLU A 85 4.69 -4.49 21.30
C GLU A 85 5.76 -3.94 22.24
N LYS A 86 6.54 -4.81 22.88
CA LYS A 86 7.71 -4.40 23.66
C LYS A 86 8.75 -3.74 22.77
N ASN A 87 9.01 -4.31 21.61
CA ASN A 87 10.06 -3.89 20.70
C ASN A 87 9.65 -2.66 19.87
N ILE A 88 8.37 -2.55 19.49
CA ILE A 88 7.86 -1.42 18.68
C ILE A 88 7.89 -0.09 19.43
N ASN A 89 7.89 -0.13 20.77
CA ASN A 89 8.06 1.04 21.61
C ASN A 89 9.55 1.45 21.77
N SER A 90 10.49 0.67 21.25
CA SER A 90 11.92 0.97 21.26
C SER A 90 12.35 1.59 19.93
N TRP A 91 12.86 2.82 19.96
CA TRP A 91 13.43 3.47 18.78
C TRP A 91 14.54 2.65 18.12
N ASP A 92 15.43 2.07 18.92
CA ASP A 92 16.52 1.25 18.41
C ASP A 92 16.07 0.03 17.62
N PHE A 93 14.90 -0.51 17.93
CA PHE A 93 14.31 -1.63 17.20
C PHE A 93 13.66 -1.21 15.88
N VAL A 94 13.05 -0.01 15.84
CA VAL A 94 12.24 0.43 14.68
C VAL A 94 12.99 1.38 13.75
N LYS A 95 14.06 2.04 14.19
CA LYS A 95 14.74 3.11 13.45
C LYS A 95 15.15 2.74 12.02
N ASP A 96 15.54 1.49 11.79
CA ASP A 96 15.95 1.02 10.46
C ASP A 96 14.79 0.54 9.58
N LYS A 97 13.56 0.62 10.11
CA LYS A 97 12.32 0.18 9.46
C LYS A 97 11.35 1.32 9.20
N VAL A 98 11.62 2.52 9.73
CA VAL A 98 10.77 3.68 9.48
C VAL A 98 10.98 4.20 8.07
N ILE A 99 9.90 4.38 7.31
CA ILE A 99 9.92 4.93 5.95
C ILE A 99 8.71 5.85 5.71
N PHE A 100 8.80 6.68 4.68
CA PHE A 100 7.64 7.35 4.14
C PHE A 100 6.92 6.47 3.12
N VAL A 101 5.59 6.49 3.16
CA VAL A 101 4.74 5.90 2.11
C VAL A 101 3.77 6.95 1.57
N PRO A 102 3.60 7.05 0.26
CA PRO A 102 2.56 7.87 -0.36
C PRO A 102 1.16 7.38 0.00
N GLN A 103 0.25 8.32 0.28
CA GLN A 103 -1.15 8.08 0.59
C GLN A 103 -2.02 9.20 0.01
N GLN A 104 -3.33 8.97 -0.10
CA GLN A 104 -4.29 10.03 -0.46
C GLN A 104 -4.25 11.17 0.55
N LYS A 105 -4.50 12.39 0.10
CA LYS A 105 -4.45 13.61 0.94
C LYS A 105 -5.36 13.54 2.17
N ASP A 106 -6.50 12.88 2.06
CA ASP A 106 -7.47 12.73 3.13
C ASP A 106 -7.24 11.47 4.00
N TYR A 107 -6.14 10.74 3.75
CA TYR A 107 -5.79 9.57 4.57
C TYR A 107 -5.63 9.94 6.04
N GLY A 108 -6.34 9.20 6.90
CA GLY A 108 -6.37 9.46 8.34
C GLY A 108 -7.25 10.65 8.77
N SER A 109 -7.90 11.36 7.83
CA SER A 109 -8.84 12.43 8.15
C SER A 109 -10.31 11.99 8.12
N LYS A 110 -10.62 10.94 7.39
CA LYS A 110 -11.94 10.26 7.41
C LYS A 110 -11.83 9.02 8.30
N GLY A 111 -12.00 9.26 9.60
CA GLY A 111 -11.76 8.22 10.59
C GLY A 111 -13.01 7.47 10.98
N ILE A 112 -13.56 6.65 10.12
CA ILE A 112 -14.37 5.51 10.56
C ILE A 112 -14.04 4.39 9.57
N VAL A 113 -13.32 3.39 10.04
CA VAL A 113 -13.37 2.08 9.39
C VAL A 113 -14.77 1.58 9.70
N GLU A 114 -15.65 1.53 8.68
CA GLU A 114 -17.03 1.07 8.81
C GLU A 114 -17.06 -0.25 9.59
N GLY A 115 -17.72 -0.27 10.73
CA GLY A 115 -17.81 -1.45 11.61
C GLY A 115 -16.78 -1.56 12.74
N THR A 116 -15.93 -0.55 12.96
CA THR A 116 -15.05 -0.50 14.14
C THR A 116 -15.13 0.86 14.81
N ASP A 117 -15.16 0.89 16.15
CA ASP A 117 -15.04 2.12 16.97
C ASP A 117 -13.61 2.70 16.97
N ILE A 118 -12.77 2.29 16.03
CA ILE A 118 -11.40 2.78 15.92
C ILE A 118 -11.42 4.11 15.19
N GLU A 119 -11.44 5.21 15.93
CA GLU A 119 -11.05 6.51 15.39
C GLU A 119 -9.64 6.41 14.82
N MET A 120 -9.51 6.47 13.49
CA MET A 120 -8.19 6.59 12.86
C MET A 120 -7.55 7.87 13.37
N LYS A 121 -6.46 7.73 14.11
CA LYS A 121 -5.83 8.82 14.86
C LYS A 121 -5.41 9.95 13.92
N LYS A 122 -5.92 11.16 14.20
CA LYS A 122 -5.69 12.39 13.43
C LYS A 122 -4.21 12.85 13.43
N ASP A 123 -3.39 12.30 14.32
CA ASP A 123 -2.03 12.78 14.59
C ASP A 123 -0.93 11.91 13.97
N LEU A 124 -1.10 11.54 12.71
CA LEU A 124 -0.04 10.84 11.96
C LEU A 124 1.13 11.79 11.67
N ILE A 125 2.35 11.26 11.69
CA ILE A 125 3.51 11.94 11.11
C ILE A 125 3.32 11.94 9.60
N LYS A 126 3.02 13.11 9.02
CA LYS A 126 2.72 13.25 7.61
C LYS A 126 3.11 14.62 7.08
N ARG A 127 3.43 14.69 5.79
CA ARG A 127 3.69 15.95 5.09
C ARG A 127 3.06 15.96 3.69
N PRO A 128 2.71 17.14 3.15
CA PRO A 128 2.33 17.28 1.74
C PRO A 128 3.45 16.79 0.82
N PHE A 129 3.07 16.24 -0.33
CA PHE A 129 4.03 15.84 -1.35
C PHE A 129 3.67 16.46 -2.71
N ILE A 130 2.93 15.77 -3.56
CA ILE A 130 2.50 16.28 -4.87
C ILE A 130 1.00 16.05 -5.05
N ASN A 131 0.34 16.93 -5.78
CA ASN A 131 -1.09 16.82 -6.09
C ASN A 131 -1.95 16.62 -4.83
N ASP A 132 -2.68 15.51 -4.80
CA ASP A 132 -3.48 15.01 -3.70
C ASP A 132 -2.79 13.86 -2.93
N ILE A 133 -1.48 13.76 -3.07
CA ILE A 133 -0.65 12.77 -2.36
C ILE A 133 0.04 13.43 -1.18
N ILE A 134 -0.02 12.75 -0.04
CA ILE A 134 0.78 13.05 1.15
C ILE A 134 1.76 11.92 1.42
N LEU A 135 2.84 12.22 2.10
CA LEU A 135 3.74 11.21 2.66
C LEU A 135 3.37 10.95 4.11
N VAL A 136 3.20 9.69 4.46
CA VAL A 136 2.86 9.27 5.83
C VAL A 136 3.98 8.37 6.35
N GLY A 137 4.42 8.63 7.58
CA GLY A 137 5.42 7.81 8.24
C GLY A 137 4.87 6.47 8.70
N VAL A 138 5.59 5.40 8.36
CA VAL A 138 5.26 4.04 8.80
C VAL A 138 6.50 3.30 9.30
N VAL A 139 6.27 2.30 10.14
CA VAL A 139 7.24 1.22 10.40
C VAL A 139 6.90 0.10 9.44
N ASP A 140 7.80 -0.18 8.49
CA ASP A 140 7.68 -1.29 7.54
C ASP A 140 8.40 -2.51 8.11
N HIS A 141 7.63 -3.48 8.56
CA HIS A 141 8.12 -4.72 9.13
C HIS A 141 7.60 -5.92 8.32
N PRO A 142 8.40 -6.98 8.12
CA PRO A 142 7.89 -8.21 7.53
C PRO A 142 6.61 -8.69 8.24
N GLY A 143 5.50 -8.71 7.53
CA GLY A 143 4.20 -9.15 8.04
C GLY A 143 3.24 -8.05 8.53
N TYR A 144 3.68 -6.82 8.76
CA TYR A 144 2.77 -5.69 9.08
C TYR A 144 3.36 -4.33 8.75
N MET A 145 2.49 -3.36 8.60
CA MET A 145 2.85 -1.95 8.47
C MET A 145 2.11 -1.17 9.57
N MET A 146 2.86 -0.42 10.37
CA MET A 146 2.30 0.42 11.42
C MET A 146 2.48 1.90 11.08
N TYR A 147 1.41 2.67 11.13
CA TYR A 147 1.47 4.12 10.96
C TYR A 147 2.04 4.80 12.21
N ILE A 148 2.95 5.75 12.00
CA ILE A 148 3.61 6.46 13.08
C ILE A 148 2.74 7.66 13.46
N THR A 149 2.34 7.70 14.74
CA THR A 149 1.62 8.84 15.32
C THR A 149 2.58 9.72 16.13
N LYS A 150 2.17 10.96 16.41
CA LYS A 150 2.91 11.84 17.32
C LYS A 150 3.04 11.23 18.73
N GLU A 151 2.04 10.47 19.17
CA GLU A 151 2.12 9.73 20.44
C GLU A 151 3.21 8.66 20.40
N THR A 152 3.30 7.92 19.27
CA THR A 152 4.36 6.92 19.07
C THR A 152 5.75 7.57 19.06
N ALA A 153 5.91 8.70 18.34
CA ALA A 153 7.14 9.47 18.33
C ALA A 153 7.56 9.91 19.73
N LYS A 154 6.59 10.40 20.52
CA LYS A 154 6.82 10.79 21.91
C LYS A 154 7.26 9.61 22.79
N LYS A 155 6.68 8.42 22.62
CA LYS A 155 7.12 7.19 23.32
C LYS A 155 8.56 6.83 22.96
N TRP A 156 9.00 7.08 21.73
CA TRP A 156 10.37 6.87 21.30
C TRP A 156 11.34 7.96 21.77
N GLY A 157 10.84 9.04 22.38
CA GLY A 157 11.65 10.21 22.76
C GLY A 157 12.20 10.94 21.55
N LYS A 158 11.49 10.92 20.41
CA LYS A 158 11.91 11.48 19.13
C LYS A 158 11.00 12.61 18.68
N THR A 159 11.60 13.61 18.05
CA THR A 159 10.90 14.68 17.35
C THR A 159 10.47 14.20 15.95
N ASP A 160 9.46 14.85 15.38
CA ASP A 160 9.01 14.58 14.01
C ASP A 160 10.19 14.71 13.02
N VAL A 161 11.05 15.74 13.21
CA VAL A 161 12.22 16.00 12.35
C VAL A 161 13.24 14.85 12.38
N GLU A 162 13.58 14.35 13.58
CA GLU A 162 14.52 13.21 13.70
C GLU A 162 13.98 11.95 13.03
N ILE A 163 12.67 11.72 13.14
CA ILE A 163 12.01 10.57 12.49
C ILE A 163 12.00 10.74 10.97
N GLU A 164 11.67 11.94 10.47
CA GLU A 164 11.67 12.25 9.04
C GLU A 164 13.07 12.11 8.41
N GLU A 165 14.11 12.56 9.10
CA GLU A 165 15.50 12.37 8.66
C GLU A 165 15.87 10.89 8.58
N GLN A 166 15.45 10.10 9.56
CA GLN A 166 15.71 8.66 9.55
C GLN A 166 14.95 7.96 8.43
N MET A 167 13.67 8.33 8.20
CA MET A 167 12.89 7.81 7.08
C MET A 167 13.57 8.11 5.73
N GLY A 168 14.12 9.32 5.57
CA GLY A 168 14.88 9.70 4.38
C GLY A 168 16.10 8.80 4.15
N LYS A 169 16.87 8.51 5.22
CA LYS A 169 18.02 7.60 5.14
C LYS A 169 17.61 6.18 4.76
N ASN A 170 16.55 5.67 5.37
CA ASN A 170 16.06 4.32 5.12
C ASN A 170 15.53 4.14 3.69
N LEU A 171 14.89 5.16 3.13
CA LEU A 171 14.39 5.12 1.74
C LEU A 171 15.52 4.88 0.72
N LEU A 172 16.74 5.36 0.98
CA LEU A 172 17.88 5.17 0.08
C LEU A 172 18.30 3.71 -0.05
N ILE A 173 18.04 2.91 0.98
CA ILE A 173 18.42 1.49 1.05
C ILE A 173 17.22 0.55 0.95
N HIS A 174 15.99 1.10 0.94
CA HIS A 174 14.75 0.32 0.88
C HIS A 174 14.65 -0.43 -0.43
N LYS A 175 14.42 -1.75 -0.34
CA LYS A 175 14.31 -2.64 -1.49
C LYS A 175 12.88 -3.11 -1.66
N THR A 176 12.31 -2.84 -2.81
CA THR A 176 11.00 -3.37 -3.24
C THR A 176 11.20 -4.23 -4.47
N LYS A 177 10.63 -5.43 -4.46
CA LYS A 177 10.57 -6.28 -5.65
C LYS A 177 9.46 -5.81 -6.57
N TYR A 178 9.75 -5.75 -7.85
CA TYR A 178 8.80 -5.33 -8.87
C TYR A 178 8.98 -6.10 -10.17
N THR A 179 7.96 -6.07 -11.00
CA THR A 179 8.00 -6.49 -12.41
C THR A 179 7.61 -5.31 -13.28
N THR A 180 8.05 -5.34 -14.53
CA THR A 180 7.69 -4.34 -15.54
C THR A 180 7.03 -4.99 -16.73
N GLU A 181 6.02 -4.32 -17.30
CA GLU A 181 5.36 -4.72 -18.53
C GLU A 181 5.05 -3.48 -19.36
N TYR A 182 5.30 -3.55 -20.67
CA TYR A 182 5.03 -2.44 -21.58
C TYR A 182 3.76 -2.73 -22.39
N ILE A 183 2.66 -2.05 -22.08
CA ILE A 183 1.35 -2.27 -22.70
C ILE A 183 0.91 -0.98 -23.38
N ASP A 184 0.65 -1.05 -24.69
CA ASP A 184 0.11 0.06 -25.48
C ASP A 184 0.88 1.38 -25.32
N GLY A 185 2.19 1.30 -25.18
CA GLY A 185 3.06 2.46 -25.02
C GLY A 185 3.05 3.08 -23.63
N VAL A 186 2.63 2.32 -22.63
CA VAL A 186 2.70 2.65 -21.19
C VAL A 186 3.50 1.57 -20.48
N LEU A 187 4.49 1.99 -19.72
CA LEU A 187 5.27 1.10 -18.84
C LEU A 187 4.53 0.93 -17.51
N HIS A 188 4.11 -0.28 -17.24
CA HIS A 188 3.51 -0.68 -15.96
C HIS A 188 4.61 -1.23 -15.06
N ILE A 189 4.72 -0.70 -13.86
CA ILE A 189 5.61 -1.17 -12.79
C ILE A 189 4.70 -1.70 -11.69
N MET A 190 4.79 -2.99 -11.40
CA MET A 190 3.90 -3.68 -10.47
C MET A 190 4.69 -4.31 -9.33
N ALA A 191 4.16 -4.27 -8.11
CA ALA A 191 4.75 -4.97 -6.99
C ALA A 191 4.80 -6.49 -7.25
N ALA A 192 5.94 -7.11 -6.97
CA ALA A 192 6.19 -8.54 -7.19
C ALA A 192 6.54 -9.29 -5.89
N GLY A 193 6.15 -8.77 -4.74
CA GLY A 193 6.44 -9.37 -3.44
C GLY A 193 6.48 -8.33 -2.31
N PRO A 194 7.16 -8.66 -1.21
CA PRO A 194 7.29 -7.76 -0.08
C PRO A 194 7.90 -6.41 -0.44
N GLY A 195 7.48 -5.38 0.26
CA GLY A 195 7.89 -4.01 0.10
C GLY A 195 6.75 -3.13 -0.42
N VAL A 196 6.98 -1.84 -0.45
CA VAL A 196 5.97 -0.84 -0.81
C VAL A 196 6.40 -0.15 -2.09
N LEU A 197 5.81 -0.53 -3.22
CA LEU A 197 6.18 0.00 -4.54
C LEU A 197 5.99 1.52 -4.60
N SER A 198 4.99 2.06 -3.92
CA SER A 198 4.73 3.50 -3.90
C SER A 198 5.90 4.34 -3.37
N THR A 199 6.84 3.74 -2.64
CA THR A 199 8.07 4.44 -2.21
C THR A 199 8.95 4.89 -3.38
N PHE A 200 8.80 4.30 -4.57
CA PHE A 200 9.54 4.73 -5.76
C PHE A 200 9.19 6.15 -6.19
N LEU A 201 7.98 6.64 -5.84
CA LEU A 201 7.59 8.02 -6.09
C LEU A 201 8.52 9.03 -5.37
N ILE A 202 9.09 8.61 -4.24
CA ILE A 202 10.02 9.40 -3.45
C ILE A 202 11.49 9.12 -3.84
N GLN A 203 11.69 8.22 -4.80
CA GLN A 203 12.99 7.81 -5.33
C GLN A 203 13.04 8.06 -6.86
N PRO A 204 13.02 9.33 -7.30
CA PRO A 204 12.86 9.68 -8.72
C PRO A 204 13.94 9.11 -9.61
N LYS A 205 15.18 9.03 -9.11
CA LYS A 205 16.28 8.40 -9.84
C LYS A 205 15.97 6.94 -10.16
N LYS A 206 15.39 6.20 -9.21
CA LYS A 206 15.02 4.79 -9.42
C LYS A 206 13.91 4.65 -10.47
N LEU A 207 12.89 5.53 -10.44
CA LEU A 207 11.88 5.56 -11.49
C LEU A 207 12.47 5.86 -12.86
N ARG A 208 13.43 6.80 -12.91
CA ARG A 208 14.14 7.14 -14.15
C ARG A 208 14.95 5.96 -14.64
N ASP A 209 15.76 5.32 -13.80
CA ASP A 209 16.57 4.16 -14.16
C ASP A 209 15.69 3.02 -14.74
N ILE A 210 14.53 2.73 -14.10
CA ILE A 210 13.56 1.74 -14.59
C ILE A 210 12.99 2.15 -15.96
N ALA A 211 12.64 3.43 -16.13
CA ALA A 211 12.11 3.93 -17.40
C ALA A 211 13.15 3.83 -18.53
N ASP A 212 14.39 4.17 -18.26
CA ASP A 212 15.50 4.12 -19.21
C ASP A 212 15.80 2.67 -19.64
N GLU A 213 15.82 1.72 -18.71
CA GLU A 213 15.97 0.29 -18.96
C GLU A 213 14.83 -0.29 -19.81
N ASN A 214 13.66 0.34 -19.80
CA ASN A 214 12.48 -0.10 -20.54
C ASN A 214 12.17 0.78 -21.77
N GLY A 215 13.19 1.46 -22.36
CA GLY A 215 13.09 2.14 -23.65
C GLY A 215 12.53 3.56 -23.61
N LEU A 216 12.49 4.19 -22.44
CA LEU A 216 12.09 5.60 -22.27
C LEU A 216 13.30 6.53 -22.05
N MET A 217 14.52 6.06 -22.36
CA MET A 217 15.76 6.81 -22.17
C MET A 217 15.73 8.19 -22.82
N GLY A 218 16.15 9.20 -22.07
CA GLY A 218 16.28 10.58 -22.54
C GLY A 218 14.97 11.31 -22.78
N LYS A 219 13.81 10.70 -22.51
CA LYS A 219 12.50 11.33 -22.65
C LYS A 219 12.10 12.06 -21.37
N GLU A 220 11.34 13.14 -21.51
CA GLU A 220 10.53 13.64 -20.41
C GLU A 220 9.48 12.60 -20.06
N LEU A 221 9.28 12.36 -18.77
CA LEU A 221 8.37 11.32 -18.30
C LEU A 221 7.16 11.91 -17.59
N VAL A 222 6.02 11.30 -17.89
CA VAL A 222 4.80 11.47 -17.10
C VAL A 222 4.47 10.13 -16.43
N GLY A 223 4.00 10.20 -15.20
CA GLY A 223 3.56 9.04 -14.46
C GLY A 223 2.21 9.24 -13.80
N VAL A 224 1.59 8.15 -13.40
CA VAL A 224 0.43 8.12 -12.51
C VAL A 224 0.57 6.94 -11.56
N MET A 225 0.07 7.11 -10.35
CA MET A 225 0.05 6.06 -9.32
C MET A 225 -1.39 5.84 -8.84
N PRO A 226 -2.18 5.04 -9.56
CA PRO A 226 -3.57 4.80 -9.17
C PRO A 226 -3.67 4.02 -7.85
N PHE A 227 -2.70 3.14 -7.57
CA PHE A 227 -2.69 2.29 -6.38
C PHE A 227 -1.28 2.15 -5.80
N ARG A 228 -1.21 1.77 -4.52
CA ARG A 228 0.06 1.57 -3.79
C ARG A 228 1.04 0.63 -4.51
N ASP A 229 0.52 -0.34 -5.21
CA ASP A 229 1.29 -1.43 -5.80
C ASP A 229 1.35 -1.37 -7.34
N LEU A 230 0.99 -0.20 -7.92
CA LEU A 230 1.04 0.05 -9.37
C LEU A 230 1.47 1.49 -9.68
N ILE A 231 2.54 1.61 -10.46
CA ILE A 231 2.97 2.87 -11.08
C ILE A 231 2.93 2.67 -12.60
N MET A 232 2.41 3.64 -13.33
CA MET A 232 2.42 3.66 -14.79
C MET A 232 3.21 4.86 -15.27
N LEU A 233 4.12 4.66 -16.25
CA LEU A 233 4.96 5.70 -16.84
C LEU A 233 4.83 5.72 -18.36
N ALA A 234 4.99 6.89 -18.96
CA ALA A 234 5.12 7.08 -20.40
C ALA A 234 5.97 8.32 -20.70
N ASP A 235 6.27 8.53 -22.00
CA ASP A 235 6.76 9.83 -22.45
C ASP A 235 5.69 10.93 -22.22
N ALA A 236 6.13 12.15 -21.96
CA ALA A 236 5.26 13.27 -21.59
C ALA A 236 4.52 13.91 -22.78
N SER A 237 4.17 13.11 -23.80
CA SER A 237 3.29 13.60 -24.87
C SER A 237 1.84 13.74 -24.38
N MET A 238 1.11 14.74 -24.90
CA MET A 238 -0.26 15.03 -24.48
C MET A 238 -1.18 13.80 -24.56
N ASN A 239 -1.08 13.02 -25.63
CA ASN A 239 -1.88 11.80 -25.80
C ASN A 239 -1.60 10.77 -24.70
N LYS A 240 -0.35 10.68 -24.23
CA LYS A 240 0.02 9.75 -23.14
C LYS A 240 -0.46 10.25 -21.78
N ILE A 241 -0.38 11.56 -21.56
CA ILE A 241 -0.91 12.19 -20.34
C ILE A 241 -2.40 11.88 -20.21
N ILE A 242 -3.19 12.15 -21.25
CA ILE A 242 -4.64 11.89 -21.27
C ILE A 242 -4.90 10.38 -21.09
N LYS A 243 -4.15 9.52 -21.79
CA LYS A 243 -4.29 8.07 -21.68
C LYS A 243 -4.04 7.59 -20.24
N LEU A 244 -2.95 8.01 -19.60
CA LEU A 244 -2.61 7.62 -18.24
C LEU A 244 -3.69 8.07 -17.25
N TRP A 245 -4.14 9.33 -17.35
CA TRP A 245 -5.20 9.86 -16.53
C TRP A 245 -6.50 9.06 -16.66
N THR A 246 -6.95 8.82 -17.91
CA THR A 246 -8.18 8.05 -18.18
C THR A 246 -8.10 6.62 -17.63
N ILE A 247 -6.96 5.95 -17.82
CA ILE A 247 -6.76 4.59 -17.28
C ILE A 247 -6.84 4.63 -15.75
N ALA A 248 -6.14 5.56 -15.09
CA ALA A 248 -6.09 5.66 -13.64
C ALA A 248 -7.49 5.95 -13.05
N GLN A 249 -8.25 6.91 -13.63
CA GLN A 249 -9.62 7.19 -13.23
C GLN A 249 -10.51 5.97 -13.32
N ASN A 250 -10.47 5.26 -14.45
CA ASN A 250 -11.27 4.05 -14.66
C ASN A 250 -10.89 2.96 -13.64
N MET A 251 -9.60 2.77 -13.36
CA MET A 251 -9.14 1.76 -12.42
C MET A 251 -9.60 2.08 -10.99
N ILE A 252 -9.48 3.33 -10.54
CA ILE A 252 -9.92 3.76 -9.20
C ILE A 252 -11.44 3.69 -9.07
N SER A 253 -12.18 4.20 -10.05
CA SER A 253 -13.66 4.22 -10.05
C SER A 253 -14.24 2.80 -10.02
N ASN A 254 -13.63 1.86 -10.73
CA ASN A 254 -14.07 0.47 -10.75
C ASN A 254 -13.49 -0.37 -9.58
N LYS A 255 -12.69 0.24 -8.71
CA LYS A 255 -12.09 -0.42 -7.53
C LYS A 255 -11.33 -1.71 -7.89
N TYR A 256 -10.57 -1.70 -8.99
CA TYR A 256 -9.85 -2.88 -9.48
C TYR A 256 -8.82 -3.41 -8.48
N MET A 257 -8.22 -2.53 -7.68
CA MET A 257 -7.19 -2.90 -6.71
C MET A 257 -7.47 -2.24 -5.35
N ALA A 258 -6.81 -2.77 -4.32
CA ALA A 258 -6.78 -2.17 -2.99
C ALA A 258 -5.84 -0.96 -2.92
N TYR A 259 -6.04 -0.13 -1.91
CA TYR A 259 -5.16 0.99 -1.57
C TYR A 259 -4.99 2.02 -2.70
N PRO A 260 -6.09 2.70 -3.10
CA PRO A 260 -6.02 3.76 -4.10
C PRO A 260 -5.16 4.92 -3.58
N ILE A 261 -4.39 5.56 -4.49
CA ILE A 261 -3.52 6.69 -4.17
C ILE A 261 -3.98 7.94 -4.91
N SER A 262 -3.81 8.01 -6.24
CA SER A 262 -4.22 9.17 -7.04
C SER A 262 -4.39 8.80 -8.51
N ASP A 263 -5.40 9.40 -9.15
CA ASP A 263 -5.58 9.36 -10.60
C ASP A 263 -4.83 10.48 -11.33
N LYS A 264 -4.25 11.43 -10.59
CA LYS A 264 -3.63 12.61 -11.16
C LYS A 264 -2.24 12.33 -11.70
N PRO A 265 -1.97 12.68 -12.97
CA PRO A 265 -0.63 12.56 -13.54
C PRO A 265 0.37 13.50 -12.87
N PHE A 266 1.62 13.05 -12.81
CA PHE A 266 2.77 13.82 -12.34
C PHE A 266 3.92 13.73 -13.32
N MET A 267 4.75 14.77 -13.36
CA MET A 267 5.96 14.81 -14.18
C MET A 267 7.15 14.26 -13.39
N ILE A 268 8.08 13.65 -14.10
CA ILE A 268 9.36 13.19 -13.55
C ILE A 268 10.48 13.81 -14.38
N ASP A 269 11.25 14.69 -13.78
CA ASP A 269 12.48 15.20 -14.36
C ASP A 269 13.72 14.53 -13.77
N LYS A 270 14.91 15.07 -14.08
CA LYS A 270 16.20 14.58 -13.58
C LYS A 270 16.35 14.79 -12.06
N ASP A 271 15.67 15.76 -11.49
CA ASP A 271 15.82 16.19 -10.09
C ASP A 271 14.73 15.60 -9.18
N GLY A 272 13.66 15.04 -9.77
CA GLY A 272 12.62 14.44 -8.96
C GLY A 272 11.27 14.27 -9.63
N VAL A 273 10.32 13.86 -8.81
CA VAL A 273 8.91 13.92 -9.16
C VAL A 273 8.48 15.37 -8.95
N VAL A 274 8.31 16.08 -10.03
CA VAL A 274 7.88 17.46 -10.03
C VAL A 274 6.39 17.52 -10.30
N GLY A 275 5.58 17.74 -9.29
CA GLY A 275 4.18 18.16 -9.35
C GLY A 275 3.44 18.01 -10.68
N HIS A 276 2.43 18.75 -10.81
CA HIS A 276 1.29 18.62 -11.70
C HIS A 276 1.59 18.71 -13.21
N VAL A 277 0.95 17.84 -13.96
CA VAL A 277 0.31 18.32 -15.19
C VAL A 277 -0.77 19.32 -14.74
N LYS A 278 -0.70 20.59 -15.17
CA LYS A 278 -1.65 21.61 -14.76
C LYS A 278 -3.07 21.17 -15.17
N ASN A 279 -4.06 21.42 -14.30
CA ASN A 279 -5.45 21.08 -14.60
C ASN A 279 -5.95 21.68 -15.93
N ASP A 280 -5.37 22.83 -16.35
CA ASP A 280 -5.69 23.51 -17.62
C ASP A 280 -5.21 22.72 -18.86
N ASP A 281 -4.32 21.75 -18.67
CA ASP A 281 -3.79 20.86 -19.72
C ASP A 281 -4.54 19.52 -19.78
N LEU A 282 -5.50 19.28 -18.88
CA LEU A 282 -6.33 18.09 -18.86
C LEU A 282 -7.73 18.41 -19.42
N PRO A 283 -8.32 17.53 -20.23
CA PRO A 283 -9.62 17.76 -20.83
C PRO A 283 -10.77 17.76 -19.83
#